data_922b2e8fff49ee1429d8345ae127da78
#
_entry.id   922b2e8fff49ee1429d8345ae127da78
#
_cell.length_a   1.000
_cell.length_b   1.000
_cell.length_c   1.000
_cell.angle_alpha   90.00
_cell.angle_beta   90.00
_cell.angle_gamma   90.00
#
_symmetry.space_group_name_H-M   'P 1'
#
loop_
_entity.id
_entity.type
_entity.pdbx_description
1 polymer ?
#
loop_
_entity_poly.entity_id
_entity_poly.type
_entity_poly.pdbx_seq_one_letter_code
_entity_poly.pdbx_strand_id
1 'polypeptide(L)'
;MKRTRVPLFSAFFMIYIFVSGGSFGIEEMIASSGPGLTLLLLLTLPIIWALPMALIASELGSAIPDGGGFYVWTRRGLGRFWGFQAGWWWSLALLVDTSLYIVLSATYLQNQIGFSDGIYYAICWSVIGVCTVVNVLGIKIVAMGSSLFAILIISPIVVLAFIGLANWQFNPFTPMTPPDTDLLGADGALIVGLSIGMWFYSGYES
;
A
#
# COMPACT_ATOMS: atom_id res chain seq x y z
N MET A 1 -28.16 -0.73 -16.03
CA MET A 1 -27.55 -0.90 -14.69
C MET A 1 -27.90 0.30 -13.82
N LYS A 2 -28.50 0.08 -12.62
CA LYS A 2 -28.71 1.19 -11.68
C LYS A 2 -27.36 1.69 -11.18
N ARG A 3 -27.04 2.96 -11.42
CA ARG A 3 -25.83 3.60 -10.85
C ARG A 3 -25.94 3.60 -9.33
N THR A 4 -25.16 2.77 -8.67
CA THR A 4 -25.08 2.73 -7.21
C THR A 4 -24.17 3.87 -6.76
N ARG A 5 -24.72 4.86 -6.07
CA ARG A 5 -23.91 5.96 -5.50
C ARG A 5 -23.29 5.48 -4.19
N VAL A 6 -21.99 5.55 -4.09
CA VAL A 6 -21.23 5.34 -2.84
C VAL A 6 -21.05 6.70 -2.17
N PRO A 7 -21.30 6.85 -0.86
CA PRO A 7 -21.03 8.10 -0.15
C PRO A 7 -19.55 8.48 -0.27
N LEU A 8 -19.26 9.78 -0.35
CA LEU A 8 -17.89 10.29 -0.51
C LEU A 8 -16.94 9.76 0.58
N PHE A 9 -17.42 9.71 1.82
CA PHE A 9 -16.66 9.18 2.95
C PHE A 9 -16.28 7.70 2.77
N SER A 10 -17.22 6.86 2.34
CA SER A 10 -16.93 5.44 2.06
C SER A 10 -16.02 5.27 0.84
N ALA A 11 -16.15 6.12 -0.18
CA ALA A 11 -15.24 6.11 -1.32
C ALA A 11 -13.81 6.48 -0.90
N PHE A 12 -13.64 7.47 -0.02
CA PHE A 12 -12.34 7.84 0.54
C PHE A 12 -11.68 6.66 1.27
N PHE A 13 -12.42 5.95 2.16
CA PHE A 13 -11.87 4.80 2.87
C PHE A 13 -11.61 3.59 1.96
N MET A 14 -12.42 3.39 0.91
CA MET A 14 -12.12 2.37 -0.10
C MET A 14 -10.79 2.63 -0.79
N ILE A 15 -10.57 3.87 -1.24
CA ILE A 15 -9.31 4.27 -1.88
C ILE A 15 -8.16 4.15 -0.88
N TYR A 16 -8.36 4.60 0.36
CA TYR A 16 -7.35 4.46 1.42
C TYR A 16 -6.94 3.00 1.63
N ILE A 17 -7.90 2.07 1.80
CA ILE A 17 -7.60 0.64 1.99
C ILE A 17 -6.95 0.02 0.73
N PHE A 18 -7.35 0.46 -0.45
CA PHE A 18 -6.77 -0.04 -1.71
C PHE A 18 -5.31 0.38 -1.87
N VAL A 19 -4.99 1.62 -1.52
CA VAL A 19 -3.65 2.18 -1.68
C VAL A 19 -2.76 1.88 -0.47
N SER A 20 -3.32 1.97 0.74
CA SER A 20 -2.58 1.75 1.98
C SER A 20 -2.63 0.28 2.39
N GLY A 21 -1.58 -0.46 2.12
CA GLY A 21 -1.39 -1.84 2.61
C GLY A 21 -1.24 -1.97 4.13
N GLY A 22 -1.47 -0.91 4.87
CA GLY A 22 -1.22 -0.84 6.31
C GLY A 22 0.20 -0.33 6.62
N SER A 23 0.65 -0.55 7.87
CA SER A 23 1.99 -0.15 8.33
C SER A 23 3.06 -1.23 8.10
N PHE A 24 2.78 -2.24 7.30
CA PHE A 24 3.73 -3.31 6.98
C PHE A 24 4.95 -2.77 6.26
N GLY A 25 6.15 -3.16 6.74
CA GLY A 25 7.42 -2.74 6.15
C GLY A 25 8.00 -1.46 6.73
N ILE A 26 7.29 -0.71 7.60
CA ILE A 26 7.89 0.45 8.30
C ILE A 26 8.99 -0.04 9.23
N GLU A 27 8.79 -1.16 9.93
CA GLU A 27 9.80 -1.77 10.79
C GLU A 27 11.05 -2.18 10.00
N GLU A 28 10.86 -2.78 8.83
CA GLU A 28 11.96 -3.14 7.92
C GLU A 28 12.70 -1.90 7.44
N MET A 29 11.95 -0.86 7.05
CA MET A 29 12.52 0.41 6.60
C MET A 29 13.32 1.10 7.72
N ILE A 30 12.83 1.07 8.98
CA ILE A 30 13.56 1.62 10.14
C ILE A 30 14.79 0.76 10.45
N ALA A 31 14.67 -0.56 10.40
CA ALA A 31 15.78 -1.47 10.69
C ALA A 31 16.93 -1.33 9.68
N SER A 32 16.61 -1.22 8.39
CA SER A 32 17.59 -1.16 7.30
C SER A 32 18.12 0.26 7.02
N SER A 33 17.26 1.26 7.12
CA SER A 33 17.61 2.66 6.75
C SER A 33 17.88 3.55 7.96
N GLY A 34 17.48 3.13 9.15
CA GLY A 34 17.54 3.92 10.37
C GLY A 34 16.37 4.87 10.55
N PRO A 35 16.09 5.31 11.77
CA PRO A 35 14.91 6.13 12.07
C PRO A 35 14.94 7.50 11.38
N GLY A 36 16.09 8.15 11.33
CA GLY A 36 16.21 9.49 10.76
C GLY A 36 16.00 9.52 9.26
N LEU A 37 16.67 8.62 8.52
CA LEU A 37 16.50 8.52 7.07
C LEU A 37 15.09 8.04 6.70
N THR A 38 14.54 7.08 7.43
CA THR A 38 13.15 6.63 7.25
C THR A 38 12.18 7.80 7.37
N LEU A 39 12.28 8.60 8.45
CA LEU A 39 11.41 9.75 8.65
C LEU A 39 11.56 10.79 7.52
N LEU A 40 12.79 11.07 7.10
CA LEU A 40 13.07 11.99 6.00
C LEU A 40 12.42 11.49 4.69
N LEU A 41 12.58 10.21 4.37
CA LEU A 41 11.99 9.63 3.17
C LEU A 41 10.46 9.61 3.23
N LEU A 42 9.86 9.26 4.38
CA LEU A 42 8.41 9.28 4.54
C LEU A 42 7.81 10.70 4.42
N LEU A 43 8.56 11.75 4.73
CA LEU A 43 8.12 13.13 4.56
C LEU A 43 8.36 13.68 3.15
N THR A 44 9.39 13.23 2.46
CA THR A 44 9.76 13.76 1.14
C THR A 44 9.13 13.01 -0.02
N LEU A 45 9.02 11.68 0.06
CA LEU A 45 8.46 10.86 -1.03
C LEU A 45 7.00 11.19 -1.40
N PRO A 46 6.10 11.55 -0.47
CA PRO A 46 4.77 12.02 -0.86
C PRO A 46 4.82 13.20 -1.83
N ILE A 47 5.76 14.11 -1.64
CA ILE A 47 5.87 15.34 -2.43
C ILE A 47 6.54 15.08 -3.78
N ILE A 48 7.64 14.35 -3.78
CA ILE A 48 8.47 14.18 -5.00
C ILE A 48 8.04 12.97 -5.86
N TRP A 49 7.33 12.00 -5.28
CA TRP A 49 6.90 10.79 -5.96
C TRP A 49 5.38 10.67 -6.06
N ALA A 50 4.66 10.59 -4.92
CA ALA A 50 3.23 10.31 -4.92
C ALA A 50 2.39 11.45 -5.53
N LEU A 51 2.68 12.69 -5.18
CA LEU A 51 1.92 13.85 -5.67
C LEU A 51 2.00 14.01 -7.20
N PRO A 52 3.18 13.98 -7.85
CA PRO A 52 3.25 14.02 -9.31
C PRO A 52 2.50 12.88 -9.98
N MET A 53 2.61 11.65 -9.46
CA MET A 53 1.89 10.49 -10.01
C MET A 53 0.37 10.66 -9.88
N ALA A 54 -0.11 11.10 -8.73
CA ALA A 54 -1.53 11.35 -8.50
C ALA A 54 -2.08 12.47 -9.40
N LEU A 55 -1.31 13.54 -9.64
CA LEU A 55 -1.70 14.63 -10.55
C LEU A 55 -1.79 14.15 -12.00
N ILE A 56 -0.82 13.37 -12.47
CA ILE A 56 -0.83 12.78 -13.81
C ILE A 56 -2.05 11.85 -13.97
N ALA A 57 -2.31 10.97 -13.00
CA ALA A 57 -3.45 10.08 -13.03
C ALA A 57 -4.79 10.84 -13.03
N SER A 58 -4.89 11.92 -12.23
CA SER A 58 -6.07 12.79 -12.20
C SER A 58 -6.31 13.48 -13.54
N GLU A 59 -5.27 14.01 -14.16
CA GLU A 59 -5.36 14.67 -15.47
C GLU A 59 -5.76 13.67 -16.56
N LEU A 60 -5.06 12.54 -16.66
CA LEU A 60 -5.38 11.50 -17.63
C LEU A 60 -6.76 10.89 -17.40
N GLY A 61 -7.16 10.64 -16.17
CA GLY A 61 -8.48 10.11 -15.83
C GLY A 61 -9.61 11.08 -16.17
N SER A 62 -9.39 12.40 -16.02
CA SER A 62 -10.37 13.41 -16.43
C SER A 62 -10.44 13.62 -17.95
N ALA A 63 -9.29 13.57 -18.63
CA ALA A 63 -9.21 13.74 -20.07
C ALA A 63 -9.68 12.48 -20.86
N ILE A 64 -9.49 11.30 -20.27
CA ILE A 64 -9.82 10.01 -20.87
C ILE A 64 -10.63 9.19 -19.85
N PRO A 65 -11.94 9.48 -19.69
CA PRO A 65 -12.80 8.85 -18.69
C PRO A 65 -13.26 7.44 -19.07
N ASP A 66 -12.44 6.69 -19.77
CA ASP A 66 -12.72 5.31 -20.17
C ASP A 66 -12.24 4.34 -19.08
N GLY A 67 -13.00 3.29 -18.81
CA GLY A 67 -12.56 2.23 -17.91
C GLY A 67 -11.33 1.50 -18.45
N GLY A 68 -10.33 1.27 -17.58
CA GLY A 68 -9.09 0.56 -17.94
C GLY A 68 -7.79 1.31 -17.62
N GLY A 69 -7.87 2.53 -17.10
CA GLY A 69 -6.73 3.27 -16.53
C GLY A 69 -5.47 3.24 -17.41
N PHE A 70 -4.35 2.77 -16.87
CA PHE A 70 -3.05 2.68 -17.57
C PHE A 70 -3.09 2.01 -18.93
N TYR A 71 -3.88 0.95 -19.07
CA TYR A 71 -4.02 0.28 -20.37
C TYR A 71 -4.53 1.24 -21.45
N VAL A 72 -5.60 1.97 -21.13
CA VAL A 72 -6.24 2.86 -22.12
C VAL A 72 -5.35 4.07 -22.40
N TRP A 73 -4.77 4.67 -21.37
CA TRP A 73 -3.90 5.84 -21.52
C TRP A 73 -2.65 5.50 -22.33
N THR A 74 -1.97 4.41 -21.98
CA THR A 74 -0.79 3.93 -22.74
C THR A 74 -1.14 3.54 -24.17
N ARG A 75 -2.30 2.87 -24.37
CA ARG A 75 -2.75 2.50 -25.71
C ARG A 75 -3.03 3.72 -26.60
N ARG A 76 -3.58 4.79 -26.03
CA ARG A 76 -3.84 6.04 -26.77
C ARG A 76 -2.56 6.81 -27.08
N GLY A 77 -1.63 6.88 -26.14
CA GLY A 77 -0.38 7.63 -26.29
C GLY A 77 0.70 6.90 -27.08
N LEU A 78 0.90 5.60 -26.81
CA LEU A 78 2.01 4.81 -27.35
C LEU A 78 1.58 3.66 -28.27
N GLY A 79 0.29 3.47 -28.47
CA GLY A 79 -0.24 2.46 -29.37
C GLY A 79 -0.56 1.11 -28.71
N ARG A 80 -1.11 0.18 -29.53
CA ARG A 80 -1.73 -1.07 -29.05
C ARG A 80 -0.75 -2.00 -28.33
N PHE A 81 0.48 -2.10 -28.81
CA PHE A 81 1.50 -2.97 -28.22
C PHE A 81 1.85 -2.53 -26.80
N TRP A 82 2.18 -1.27 -26.61
CA TRP A 82 2.54 -0.72 -25.31
C TRP A 82 1.36 -0.70 -24.33
N GLY A 83 0.13 -0.46 -24.85
CA GLY A 83 -1.07 -0.60 -24.03
C GLY A 83 -1.25 -2.02 -23.51
N PHE A 84 -1.07 -3.04 -24.36
CA PHE A 84 -1.13 -4.43 -23.93
C PHE A 84 -0.06 -4.74 -22.87
N GLN A 85 1.19 -4.32 -23.08
CA GLN A 85 2.27 -4.52 -22.12
C GLN A 85 1.97 -3.87 -20.77
N ALA A 86 1.49 -2.63 -20.76
CA ALA A 86 1.13 -1.94 -19.54
C ALA A 86 0.03 -2.69 -18.76
N GLY A 87 -1.05 -3.09 -19.42
CA GLY A 87 -2.13 -3.86 -18.81
C GLY A 87 -1.70 -5.23 -18.32
N TRP A 88 -0.86 -5.93 -19.06
CA TRP A 88 -0.33 -7.25 -18.71
C TRP A 88 0.53 -7.18 -17.44
N TRP A 89 1.55 -6.30 -17.44
CA TRP A 89 2.44 -6.14 -16.30
C TRP A 89 1.71 -5.65 -15.06
N TRP A 90 0.76 -4.73 -15.23
CA TRP A 90 -0.08 -4.27 -14.13
C TRP A 90 -0.91 -5.41 -13.51
N SER A 91 -1.52 -6.24 -14.34
CA SER A 91 -2.30 -7.39 -13.87
C SER A 91 -1.45 -8.41 -13.11
N LEU A 92 -0.24 -8.68 -13.59
CA LEU A 92 0.71 -9.56 -12.89
C LEU A 92 1.18 -8.96 -11.56
N ALA A 93 1.50 -7.67 -11.55
CA ALA A 93 1.91 -6.96 -10.33
C ALA A 93 0.82 -7.01 -9.26
N LEU A 94 -0.44 -6.72 -9.61
CA LEU A 94 -1.56 -6.81 -8.68
C LEU A 94 -1.80 -8.22 -8.15
N LEU A 95 -1.60 -9.24 -8.96
CA LEU A 95 -1.76 -10.64 -8.53
C LEU A 95 -0.71 -11.00 -7.48
N VAL A 96 0.54 -10.61 -7.70
CA VAL A 96 1.65 -10.86 -6.75
C VAL A 96 1.44 -10.04 -5.47
N ASP A 97 1.14 -8.75 -5.60
CA ASP A 97 0.95 -7.83 -4.49
C ASP A 97 -0.19 -8.28 -3.57
N THR A 98 -1.35 -8.62 -4.13
CA THR A 98 -2.50 -9.12 -3.36
C THR A 98 -2.17 -10.42 -2.62
N SER A 99 -1.41 -11.32 -3.25
CA SER A 99 -0.98 -12.58 -2.63
C SER A 99 -0.04 -12.34 -1.45
N LEU A 100 0.82 -11.32 -1.55
CA LEU A 100 1.78 -10.96 -0.51
C LEU A 100 1.08 -10.61 0.81
N TYR A 101 0.02 -9.80 0.79
CA TYR A 101 -0.71 -9.41 2.00
C TYR A 101 -1.33 -10.60 2.73
N ILE A 102 -1.87 -11.57 1.99
CA ILE A 102 -2.47 -12.78 2.57
C ILE A 102 -1.40 -13.63 3.26
N VAL A 103 -0.29 -13.86 2.56
CA VAL A 103 0.86 -14.64 3.05
C VAL A 103 1.47 -13.97 4.29
N LEU A 104 1.75 -12.66 4.24
CA LEU A 104 2.30 -11.93 5.38
C LEU A 104 1.38 -11.99 6.59
N SER A 105 0.08 -11.75 6.42
CA SER A 105 -0.88 -11.81 7.52
C SER A 105 -0.91 -13.17 8.20
N ALA A 106 -0.92 -14.25 7.42
CA ALA A 106 -0.88 -15.61 7.94
C ALA A 106 0.46 -15.94 8.63
N THR A 107 1.58 -15.44 8.07
CA THR A 107 2.92 -15.62 8.65
C THR A 107 3.07 -14.89 9.98
N TYR A 108 2.61 -13.64 10.09
CA TYR A 108 2.61 -12.91 11.36
C TYR A 108 1.79 -13.63 12.43
N LEU A 109 0.61 -14.14 12.08
CA LEU A 109 -0.22 -14.92 12.99
C LEU A 109 0.49 -16.21 13.42
N GLN A 110 1.10 -16.94 12.48
CA GLN A 110 1.83 -18.16 12.77
C GLN A 110 3.02 -17.91 13.72
N ASN A 111 3.79 -16.85 13.49
CA ASN A 111 4.90 -16.47 14.34
C ASN A 111 4.49 -16.11 15.77
N GLN A 112 3.29 -15.54 15.95
CA GLN A 112 2.79 -15.16 17.27
C GLN A 112 2.14 -16.32 18.04
N ILE A 113 1.40 -17.18 17.35
CA ILE A 113 0.54 -18.21 17.98
C ILE A 113 1.17 -19.60 17.89
N GLY A 114 2.04 -19.85 16.89
CA GLY A 114 2.77 -21.12 16.75
C GLY A 114 1.92 -22.30 16.24
N PHE A 115 0.96 -22.05 15.33
CA PHE A 115 0.14 -23.10 14.75
C PHE A 115 0.81 -23.83 13.59
N SER A 116 0.29 -25.02 13.24
CA SER A 116 0.83 -25.87 12.18
C SER A 116 0.63 -25.29 10.77
N ASP A 117 1.43 -25.76 9.81
CA ASP A 117 1.32 -25.36 8.40
C ASP A 117 -0.06 -25.66 7.78
N GLY A 118 -0.74 -26.71 8.23
CA GLY A 118 -2.09 -26.99 7.79
C GLY A 118 -3.09 -25.88 8.15
N ILE A 119 -2.97 -25.30 9.35
CA ILE A 119 -3.77 -24.17 9.80
C ILE A 119 -3.37 -22.91 9.02
N TYR A 120 -2.09 -22.71 8.75
CA TYR A 120 -1.61 -21.59 7.91
C TYR A 120 -2.30 -21.57 6.55
N TYR A 121 -2.28 -22.68 5.82
CA TYR A 121 -2.96 -22.73 4.52
C TYR A 121 -4.49 -22.59 4.63
N ALA A 122 -5.09 -23.15 5.69
CA ALA A 122 -6.53 -22.98 5.93
C ALA A 122 -6.91 -21.51 6.15
N ILE A 123 -6.07 -20.74 6.86
CA ILE A 123 -6.26 -19.29 7.04
C ILE A 123 -6.15 -18.57 5.70
N CYS A 124 -5.11 -18.84 4.91
CA CYS A 124 -4.94 -18.22 3.60
C CYS A 124 -6.16 -18.46 2.69
N TRP A 125 -6.62 -19.70 2.56
CA TRP A 125 -7.78 -20.04 1.76
C TRP A 125 -9.08 -19.45 2.30
N SER A 126 -9.23 -19.36 3.62
CA SER A 126 -10.39 -18.73 4.26
C SER A 126 -10.46 -17.23 3.94
N VAL A 127 -9.34 -16.52 4.01
CA VAL A 127 -9.26 -15.09 3.66
C VAL A 127 -9.63 -14.88 2.20
N ILE A 128 -9.05 -15.68 1.28
CA ILE A 128 -9.37 -15.61 -0.15
C ILE A 128 -10.87 -15.85 -0.37
N GLY A 129 -11.43 -16.88 0.25
CA GLY A 129 -12.86 -17.22 0.13
C GLY A 129 -13.76 -16.09 0.63
N VAL A 130 -13.50 -15.55 1.83
CA VAL A 130 -14.26 -14.44 2.40
C VAL A 130 -14.18 -13.21 1.52
N CYS A 131 -12.99 -12.80 1.09
CA CYS A 131 -12.80 -11.64 0.21
C CYS A 131 -13.53 -11.83 -1.13
N THR A 132 -13.48 -13.05 -1.70
CA THR A 132 -14.21 -13.36 -2.94
C THR A 132 -15.71 -13.22 -2.75
N VAL A 133 -16.28 -13.81 -1.69
CA VAL A 133 -17.72 -13.71 -1.38
C VAL A 133 -18.12 -12.24 -1.19
N VAL A 134 -17.35 -11.47 -0.41
CA VAL A 134 -17.64 -10.04 -0.17
C VAL A 134 -17.64 -9.25 -1.47
N ASN A 135 -16.70 -9.52 -2.38
CA ASN A 135 -16.66 -8.87 -3.70
C ASN A 135 -17.89 -9.23 -4.56
N VAL A 136 -18.31 -10.49 -4.56
CA VAL A 136 -19.52 -10.94 -5.29
C VAL A 136 -20.80 -10.30 -4.75
N LEU A 137 -20.87 -10.05 -3.44
CA LEU A 137 -22.01 -9.38 -2.79
C LEU A 137 -22.15 -7.89 -3.19
N GLY A 138 -21.11 -7.30 -3.73
CA GLY A 138 -21.15 -6.01 -4.41
C GLY A 138 -20.56 -4.83 -3.64
N ILE A 139 -20.36 -3.74 -4.38
CA ILE A 139 -19.59 -2.57 -3.97
C ILE A 139 -20.02 -1.91 -2.65
N LYS A 140 -21.29 -2.00 -2.26
CA LYS A 140 -21.75 -1.41 -1.01
C LYS A 140 -21.20 -2.13 0.21
N ILE A 141 -21.15 -3.47 0.15
CA ILE A 141 -20.65 -4.31 1.25
C ILE A 141 -19.14 -4.14 1.32
N VAL A 142 -18.45 -4.13 0.17
CA VAL A 142 -17.01 -3.83 0.08
C VAL A 142 -16.71 -2.46 0.70
N ALA A 143 -17.44 -1.40 0.34
CA ALA A 143 -17.23 -0.05 0.85
C ALA A 143 -17.43 0.06 2.37
N MET A 144 -18.44 -0.62 2.90
CA MET A 144 -18.70 -0.66 4.34
C MET A 144 -17.60 -1.44 5.09
N GLY A 145 -17.20 -2.60 4.55
CA GLY A 145 -16.10 -3.39 5.09
C GLY A 145 -14.78 -2.62 5.08
N SER A 146 -14.43 -1.98 3.95
CA SER A 146 -13.23 -1.15 3.83
C SER A 146 -13.23 0.01 4.84
N SER A 147 -14.38 0.66 5.06
CA SER A 147 -14.48 1.72 6.06
C SER A 147 -14.20 1.23 7.49
N LEU A 148 -14.73 0.05 7.85
CA LEU A 148 -14.48 -0.57 9.14
C LEU A 148 -12.99 -0.94 9.30
N PHE A 149 -12.40 -1.61 8.32
CA PHE A 149 -10.98 -1.97 8.34
C PHE A 149 -10.07 -0.74 8.38
N ALA A 150 -10.39 0.33 7.65
CA ALA A 150 -9.63 1.58 7.71
C ALA A 150 -9.58 2.15 9.13
N ILE A 151 -10.72 2.20 9.82
CA ILE A 151 -10.78 2.67 11.21
C ILE A 151 -9.96 1.77 12.13
N LEU A 152 -10.06 0.45 11.97
CA LEU A 152 -9.30 -0.52 12.76
C LEU A 152 -7.79 -0.39 12.55
N ILE A 153 -7.33 -0.09 11.33
CA ILE A 153 -5.91 0.08 11.00
C ILE A 153 -5.40 1.44 11.48
N ILE A 154 -6.18 2.51 11.26
CA ILE A 154 -5.74 3.87 11.61
C ILE A 154 -5.74 4.09 13.13
N SER A 155 -6.71 3.53 13.86
CA SER A 155 -6.84 3.82 15.28
C SER A 155 -5.62 3.48 16.15
N PRO A 156 -4.96 2.29 16.02
CA PRO A 156 -3.72 2.01 16.76
C PRO A 156 -2.58 2.98 16.40
N ILE A 157 -2.46 3.32 15.11
CA ILE A 157 -1.42 4.23 14.62
C ILE A 157 -1.59 5.63 15.23
N VAL A 158 -2.83 6.12 15.26
CA VAL A 158 -3.16 7.41 15.88
C VAL A 158 -2.84 7.38 17.39
N VAL A 159 -3.24 6.31 18.08
CA VAL A 159 -2.93 6.15 19.53
C VAL A 159 -1.42 6.14 19.75
N LEU A 160 -0.66 5.38 18.97
CA LEU A 160 0.80 5.34 19.06
C LEU A 160 1.43 6.70 18.76
N ALA A 161 0.91 7.43 17.77
CA ALA A 161 1.38 8.78 17.48
C ALA A 161 1.15 9.75 18.65
N PHE A 162 -0.03 9.71 19.29
CA PHE A 162 -0.29 10.52 20.48
C PHE A 162 0.61 10.16 21.66
N ILE A 163 0.81 8.86 21.92
CA ILE A 163 1.71 8.39 22.97
C ILE A 163 3.15 8.83 22.67
N GLY A 164 3.61 8.67 21.42
CA GLY A 164 4.93 9.09 20.99
C GLY A 164 5.16 10.59 21.12
N LEU A 165 4.19 11.40 20.73
CA LEU A 165 4.24 12.86 20.89
C LEU A 165 4.24 13.29 22.35
N ALA A 166 3.44 12.64 23.21
CA ALA A 166 3.37 12.95 24.63
C ALA A 166 4.67 12.58 25.38
N ASN A 167 5.39 11.55 24.90
CA ASN A 167 6.64 11.06 25.48
C ASN A 167 7.87 11.45 24.64
N TRP A 168 7.79 12.50 23.87
CA TRP A 168 8.88 12.93 23.02
C TRP A 168 10.08 13.40 23.83
N GLN A 169 11.14 12.60 23.86
CA GLN A 169 12.37 12.87 24.62
C GLN A 169 13.64 12.89 23.76
N PHE A 170 13.57 12.38 22.54
CA PHE A 170 14.72 12.19 21.65
C PHE A 170 14.53 12.89 20.31
N ASN A 171 15.66 13.27 19.71
CA ASN A 171 15.64 13.76 18.33
C ASN A 171 15.34 12.59 17.37
N PRO A 172 14.22 12.63 16.62
CA PRO A 172 13.84 11.53 15.73
C PRO A 172 14.78 11.33 14.53
N PHE A 173 15.65 12.31 14.24
CA PHE A 173 16.66 12.24 13.19
C PHE A 173 17.99 11.64 13.63
N THR A 174 18.09 11.16 14.86
CA THR A 174 19.32 10.55 15.39
C THR A 174 19.05 9.16 15.96
N PRO A 175 19.79 8.11 15.53
CA PRO A 175 20.77 8.14 14.43
C PRO A 175 20.13 8.31 13.06
N MET A 176 20.82 8.95 12.11
CA MET A 176 20.31 9.15 10.76
C MET A 176 20.20 7.83 10.01
N THR A 177 21.25 7.01 10.10
CA THR A 177 21.34 5.66 9.53
C THR A 177 21.80 4.69 10.63
N PRO A 178 21.59 3.39 10.49
CA PRO A 178 22.16 2.41 11.40
C PRO A 178 23.69 2.50 11.42
N PRO A 179 24.36 2.22 12.56
CA PRO A 179 25.80 2.17 12.62
C PRO A 179 26.32 1.10 11.63
N ASP A 180 27.47 1.35 11.02
CA ASP A 180 28.15 0.45 10.08
C ASP A 180 27.38 0.10 8.79
N THR A 181 26.35 0.88 8.44
CA THR A 181 25.58 0.69 7.21
C THR A 181 26.08 1.61 6.12
N ASP A 182 26.40 1.05 4.94
CA ASP A 182 26.72 1.85 3.75
C ASP A 182 25.45 2.61 3.28
N LEU A 183 25.63 3.88 2.94
CA LEU A 183 24.50 4.71 2.50
C LEU A 183 24.11 4.38 1.05
N LEU A 184 25.07 4.15 0.17
CA LEU A 184 24.89 4.07 -1.29
C LEU A 184 25.21 2.69 -1.89
N GLY A 185 25.56 1.69 -1.09
CA GLY A 185 25.77 0.31 -1.54
C GLY A 185 24.51 -0.30 -2.16
N ALA A 186 24.63 -1.44 -2.83
CA ALA A 186 23.49 -2.16 -3.41
C ALA A 186 22.42 -2.50 -2.37
N ASP A 187 22.85 -2.80 -1.14
CA ASP A 187 21.98 -3.02 0.05
C ASP A 187 22.05 -1.82 1.01
N GLY A 188 22.43 -0.64 0.48
CA GLY A 188 22.64 0.57 1.27
C GLY A 188 21.34 1.14 1.83
N ALA A 189 21.46 1.81 2.98
CA ALA A 189 20.31 2.36 3.73
C ALA A 189 19.40 3.23 2.87
N LEU A 190 19.96 4.04 1.96
CA LEU A 190 19.18 4.91 1.07
C LEU A 190 18.43 4.12 0.00
N ILE A 191 19.06 3.12 -0.62
CA ILE A 191 18.44 2.33 -1.70
C ILE A 191 17.31 1.49 -1.16
N VAL A 192 17.52 0.82 -0.03
CA VAL A 192 16.47 0.03 0.62
C VAL A 192 15.34 0.93 1.10
N GLY A 193 15.65 2.05 1.75
CA GLY A 193 14.67 3.02 2.20
C GLY A 193 13.84 3.63 1.08
N LEU A 194 14.47 3.99 -0.05
CA LEU A 194 13.77 4.48 -1.24
C LEU A 194 12.86 3.40 -1.83
N SER A 195 13.33 2.16 -1.94
CA SER A 195 12.55 1.06 -2.52
C SER A 195 11.29 0.78 -1.71
N ILE A 196 11.41 0.66 -0.39
CA ILE A 196 10.28 0.45 0.51
C ILE A 196 9.38 1.69 0.53
N GLY A 197 9.97 2.88 0.65
CA GLY A 197 9.21 4.13 0.70
C GLY A 197 8.45 4.42 -0.59
N MET A 198 9.03 4.18 -1.77
CA MET A 198 8.32 4.30 -3.04
C MET A 198 7.18 3.29 -3.15
N TRP A 199 7.37 2.07 -2.67
CA TRP A 199 6.29 1.08 -2.61
C TRP A 199 5.14 1.54 -1.71
N PHE A 200 5.38 2.14 -0.55
CA PHE A 200 4.34 2.71 0.33
C PHE A 200 3.49 3.78 -0.34
N TYR A 201 4.08 4.56 -1.22
CA TYR A 201 3.41 5.66 -1.92
C TYR A 201 3.04 5.32 -3.37
N SER A 202 3.01 4.03 -3.74
CA SER A 202 2.46 3.54 -5.00
C SER A 202 0.98 3.21 -4.86
N GLY A 203 0.23 3.26 -5.98
CA GLY A 203 -1.19 2.90 -6.02
C GLY A 203 -2.15 4.08 -6.16
N TYR A 204 -1.71 5.32 -5.90
CA TYR A 204 -2.52 6.53 -6.09
C TYR A 204 -2.85 6.83 -7.56
N GLU A 205 -2.16 6.20 -8.46
CA GLU A 205 -2.29 6.30 -9.89
C GLU A 205 -3.28 5.29 -10.49
N SER A 206 -3.84 4.37 -9.73
CA SER A 206 -4.68 3.25 -10.20
C SER A 206 -6.20 3.50 -10.15
#